data_df04eb78ed8d7e7414f1f968cb776a3b
#
_entry.id   df04eb78ed8d7e7414f1f968cb776a3b
#
_cell.length_a   1.000
_cell.length_b   1.000
_cell.length_c   1.000
_cell.angle_alpha   90.00
_cell.angle_beta   90.00
_cell.angle_gamma   90.00
#
_symmetry.space_group_name_H-M   'P 1'
#
loop_
_entity.id
_entity.type
_entity.pdbx_description
1 polymer ?
#
loop_
_entity_poly.entity_id
_entity_poly.type
_entity_poly.pdbx_seq_one_letter_code
_entity_poly.pdbx_strand_id
1 'polypeptide(L)'
;LKVANLLEDGEVSFADRIQTKTVERVTVSACILQDNEARQRYGVNLARKGLQAVWLKVVNNSPDENWLLTAHLDPDYFTADEAAYLFRHHWVDKALGATQQHFRDLAMRSRLEAGRTYEGHVLIPRTEGGRFVEVTINGNGHVRHFGFPLRTPDGHFDFEKMNPGAIYSGQKVAQLSLGQLRTRLEKLPPNVTNADGGAAGDPLNIVLVGESAQIMAALSECGWSFTHRVDSLTVRRMIGAAINGKPYLTAPVSPLYLFGRPQDLAFQRARANISQRNHMRLWLAPYTVEGRPVWVGQVSRDVGVKLTRKSPTLTTHVIDPMVDEARQFLLESLLFRFRVERFGFVRASEPSLPGNPRTNLTGDPYITDGMRMIVFIAQDPVKAEDVRNLGWGRTGKGPIEFGQSGEAGR
;
A
#
# COMPACT_ATOMS: atom_id res chain seq x y z
N LEU A 1 -21.71 13.98 31.05
CA LEU A 1 -20.36 13.49 31.29
C LEU A 1 -19.42 14.69 31.36
N LYS A 2 -18.71 14.84 32.49
CA LYS A 2 -17.73 15.91 32.69
C LYS A 2 -16.51 15.58 31.82
N VAL A 3 -16.36 16.26 30.70
CA VAL A 3 -15.15 16.23 29.88
C VAL A 3 -13.93 16.83 30.62
N ALA A 4 -14.17 17.54 31.73
CA ALA A 4 -13.17 18.32 32.45
C ALA A 4 -12.26 17.54 33.43
N ASN A 5 -12.46 16.22 33.67
CA ASN A 5 -11.69 15.49 34.69
C ASN A 5 -10.90 14.29 34.14
N LEU A 6 -10.59 14.22 32.85
CA LEU A 6 -9.83 13.10 32.26
C LEU A 6 -8.32 13.39 32.13
N LEU A 7 -7.85 14.54 32.59
CA LEU A 7 -6.44 14.97 32.43
C LEU A 7 -5.55 14.76 33.67
N GLU A 8 -6.07 14.13 34.76
CA GLU A 8 -5.29 14.00 36.00
C GLU A 8 -4.68 12.62 36.26
N ASP A 9 -4.99 11.59 35.48
CA ASP A 9 -4.31 10.29 35.64
C ASP A 9 -3.31 10.09 34.47
N GLY A 10 -2.03 10.25 34.79
CA GLY A 10 -0.84 9.90 34.03
C GLY A 10 -0.96 9.95 32.51
N GLU A 11 -0.43 11.01 31.88
CA GLU A 11 -0.32 11.09 30.41
C GLU A 11 0.27 9.79 29.85
N VAL A 12 -0.56 9.00 29.17
CA VAL A 12 -0.04 7.83 28.45
C VAL A 12 0.82 8.36 27.32
N SER A 13 2.14 8.30 27.56
CA SER A 13 3.14 8.83 26.63
C SER A 13 3.32 7.90 25.45
N PHE A 14 3.23 8.45 24.24
CA PHE A 14 3.61 7.77 22.99
C PHE A 14 4.96 8.30 22.45
N ALA A 15 5.70 9.02 23.29
CA ALA A 15 6.94 9.71 22.90
C ALA A 15 8.02 8.76 22.35
N ASP A 16 8.09 7.55 22.86
CA ASP A 16 9.01 6.49 22.42
C ASP A 16 8.72 5.94 21.02
N ARG A 17 7.51 6.19 20.49
CA ARG A 17 7.06 5.73 19.18
C ARG A 17 7.04 6.82 18.11
N ILE A 18 7.35 8.06 18.49
CA ILE A 18 7.40 9.17 17.55
C ILE A 18 8.57 8.98 16.58
N GLN A 19 8.25 9.05 15.30
CA GLN A 19 9.25 9.12 14.24
C GLN A 19 9.32 10.54 13.70
N THR A 20 10.53 11.05 13.49
CA THR A 20 10.78 12.41 13.03
C THR A 20 11.65 12.41 11.78
N LYS A 21 11.28 13.20 10.79
CA LYS A 21 12.05 13.45 9.57
C LYS A 21 12.10 14.93 9.25
N THR A 22 13.21 15.36 8.69
CA THR A 22 13.41 16.74 8.23
C THR A 22 13.76 16.72 6.75
N VAL A 23 13.04 17.51 5.96
CA VAL A 23 13.34 17.78 4.56
C VAL A 23 13.49 19.30 4.43
N GLU A 24 14.68 19.75 4.03
CA GLU A 24 15.04 21.17 4.00
C GLU A 24 14.79 21.82 5.36
N ARG A 25 13.87 22.82 5.42
CA ARG A 25 13.54 23.58 6.63
C ARG A 25 12.21 23.17 7.26
N VAL A 26 11.64 22.05 6.85
CA VAL A 26 10.38 21.52 7.41
C VAL A 26 10.68 20.22 8.12
N THR A 27 10.26 20.14 9.38
CA THR A 27 10.37 18.93 10.20
C THR A 27 8.99 18.38 10.48
N VAL A 28 8.78 17.10 10.22
CA VAL A 28 7.55 16.39 10.53
C VAL A 28 7.85 15.28 11.52
N SER A 29 7.04 15.22 12.57
CA SER A 29 7.00 14.10 13.50
C SER A 29 5.63 13.42 13.41
N ALA A 30 5.60 12.09 13.45
CA ALA A 30 4.37 11.32 13.30
C ALA A 30 4.34 10.10 14.23
N CYS A 31 3.14 9.76 14.70
CA CYS A 31 2.86 8.58 15.50
C CYS A 31 1.41 8.13 15.31
N ILE A 32 1.14 6.83 15.28
CA ILE A 32 -0.22 6.31 15.42
C ILE A 32 -0.57 6.20 16.90
N LEU A 33 -1.70 6.77 17.29
CA LEU A 33 -2.23 6.62 18.65
C LEU A 33 -2.81 5.21 18.85
N GLN A 34 -2.55 4.63 20.02
CA GLN A 34 -3.22 3.43 20.49
C GLN A 34 -4.68 3.71 20.85
N ASP A 35 -5.49 2.67 20.94
CA ASP A 35 -6.92 2.81 21.25
C ASP A 35 -7.16 3.49 22.63
N ASN A 36 -6.31 3.20 23.63
CA ASN A 36 -6.37 3.83 24.95
C ASN A 36 -5.93 5.31 24.92
N GLU A 37 -4.84 5.63 24.19
CA GLU A 37 -4.34 7.00 24.02
C GLU A 37 -5.36 7.87 23.25
N ALA A 38 -5.92 7.31 22.18
CA ALA A 38 -6.96 7.98 21.42
C ALA A 38 -8.23 8.19 22.26
N ARG A 39 -8.63 7.17 23.07
CA ARG A 39 -9.79 7.27 23.96
C ARG A 39 -9.60 8.35 25.03
N GLN A 40 -8.41 8.46 25.60
CA GLN A 40 -8.09 9.49 26.59
C GLN A 40 -8.23 10.89 25.99
N ARG A 41 -7.73 11.12 24.78
CA ARG A 41 -7.76 12.42 24.09
C ARG A 41 -9.13 12.80 23.55
N TYR A 42 -9.84 11.85 22.95
CA TYR A 42 -11.14 12.10 22.32
C TYR A 42 -12.37 11.89 23.24
N GLY A 43 -12.19 11.28 24.41
CA GLY A 43 -13.29 10.91 25.30
C GLY A 43 -14.19 9.80 24.77
N VAL A 44 -13.90 9.24 23.59
CA VAL A 44 -14.66 8.19 22.91
C VAL A 44 -13.73 7.11 22.35
N ASN A 45 -14.26 5.91 22.12
CA ASN A 45 -13.52 4.82 21.54
C ASN A 45 -13.59 4.91 20.00
N LEU A 46 -12.58 5.50 19.37
CA LEU A 46 -12.48 5.64 17.92
C LEU A 46 -12.52 4.30 17.19
N ALA A 47 -11.85 3.28 17.74
CA ALA A 47 -11.77 1.94 17.14
C ALA A 47 -13.13 1.26 16.94
N ARG A 48 -14.13 1.53 17.83
CA ARG A 48 -15.50 1.02 17.66
C ARG A 48 -16.18 1.53 16.40
N LYS A 49 -15.74 2.65 15.87
CA LYS A 49 -16.24 3.23 14.59
C LYS A 49 -15.29 3.03 13.42
N GLY A 50 -14.27 2.18 13.61
CA GLY A 50 -13.29 1.92 12.56
C GLY A 50 -12.34 3.08 12.28
N LEU A 51 -12.15 3.98 13.27
CA LEU A 51 -11.28 5.13 13.17
C LEU A 51 -9.96 4.90 13.91
N GLN A 52 -8.90 5.53 13.42
CA GLN A 52 -7.58 5.58 14.02
C GLN A 52 -7.02 7.01 13.91
N ALA A 53 -6.36 7.49 14.95
CA ALA A 53 -5.76 8.82 14.97
C ALA A 53 -4.26 8.71 14.67
N VAL A 54 -3.80 9.47 13.68
CA VAL A 54 -2.38 9.76 13.43
C VAL A 54 -2.07 11.12 14.03
N TRP A 55 -1.24 11.13 15.05
CA TRP A 55 -0.68 12.35 15.60
C TRP A 55 0.41 12.88 14.68
N LEU A 56 0.37 14.17 14.40
CA LEU A 56 1.36 14.89 13.63
C LEU A 56 1.83 16.12 14.38
N LYS A 57 3.13 16.40 14.28
CA LYS A 57 3.73 17.70 14.62
C LYS A 57 4.54 18.18 13.45
N VAL A 58 4.26 19.39 12.98
CA VAL A 58 4.98 20.02 11.87
C VAL A 58 5.63 21.30 12.34
N VAL A 59 6.94 21.40 12.18
CA VAL A 59 7.74 22.60 12.40
C VAL A 59 8.10 23.19 11.04
N ASN A 60 7.47 24.30 10.69
CA ASN A 60 7.74 25.00 9.44
C ASN A 60 8.75 26.14 9.66
N ASN A 61 10.04 25.83 9.55
CA ASN A 61 11.12 26.83 9.60
C ASN A 61 11.45 27.42 8.22
N SER A 62 10.63 27.15 7.19
CA SER A 62 10.79 27.81 5.89
C SER A 62 10.28 29.25 5.94
N PRO A 63 10.71 30.11 5.00
CA PRO A 63 10.20 31.47 4.92
C PRO A 63 8.79 31.56 4.37
N ASP A 64 8.26 30.46 3.85
CA ASP A 64 6.99 30.41 3.13
C ASP A 64 5.90 29.72 3.94
N GLU A 65 4.66 30.10 3.65
CA GLU A 65 3.49 29.34 4.05
C GLU A 65 3.44 28.02 3.28
N ASN A 66 3.12 26.95 3.99
CA ASN A 66 3.01 25.60 3.44
C ASN A 66 1.62 25.01 3.68
N TRP A 67 1.27 23.97 2.93
CA TRP A 67 0.00 23.27 3.03
C TRP A 67 0.22 21.77 3.23
N LEU A 68 -0.36 21.22 4.28
CA LEU A 68 -0.45 19.78 4.49
C LEU A 68 -1.52 19.20 3.55
N LEU A 69 -1.15 18.26 2.73
CA LEU A 69 -2.06 17.54 1.84
C LEU A 69 -2.63 16.30 2.54
N THR A 70 -3.68 16.48 3.31
CA THR A 70 -4.27 15.42 4.15
C THR A 70 -4.71 14.20 3.35
N ALA A 71 -5.26 14.40 2.14
CA ALA A 71 -5.66 13.32 1.26
C ALA A 71 -4.48 12.47 0.74
N HIS A 72 -3.23 12.96 0.81
CA HIS A 72 -2.04 12.16 0.50
C HIS A 72 -1.65 11.24 1.66
N LEU A 73 -1.97 11.64 2.89
CA LEU A 73 -1.78 10.79 4.06
C LEU A 73 -2.75 9.59 4.01
N ASP A 74 -4.01 9.87 3.74
CA ASP A 74 -5.04 8.86 3.47
C ASP A 74 -6.17 9.49 2.64
N PRO A 75 -6.50 8.97 1.44
CA PRO A 75 -7.60 9.50 0.64
C PRO A 75 -8.97 9.35 1.32
N ASP A 76 -9.11 8.39 2.23
CA ASP A 76 -10.34 8.10 2.97
C ASP A 76 -10.29 8.69 4.41
N TYR A 77 -9.52 9.75 4.63
CA TYR A 77 -9.46 10.42 5.94
C TYR A 77 -10.83 11.00 6.33
N PHE A 78 -11.06 11.09 7.61
CA PHE A 78 -12.28 11.67 8.19
C PHE A 78 -12.01 13.09 8.66
N THR A 79 -12.89 14.02 8.30
CA THR A 79 -12.88 15.35 8.91
C THR A 79 -13.27 15.26 10.40
N ALA A 80 -12.91 16.27 11.18
CA ALA A 80 -13.25 16.30 12.60
C ALA A 80 -14.77 16.18 12.84
N ASP A 81 -15.57 16.90 12.07
CA ASP A 81 -17.03 16.90 12.19
C ASP A 81 -17.65 15.57 11.75
N GLU A 82 -17.16 15.00 10.66
CA GLU A 82 -17.59 13.69 10.18
C GLU A 82 -17.33 12.62 11.23
N ALA A 83 -16.11 12.58 11.76
CA ALA A 83 -15.75 11.63 12.81
C ALA A 83 -16.58 11.82 14.08
N ALA A 84 -16.76 13.07 14.54
CA ALA A 84 -17.62 13.35 15.69
C ALA A 84 -19.08 12.88 15.46
N TYR A 85 -19.60 13.05 14.25
CA TYR A 85 -20.96 12.65 13.89
C TYR A 85 -21.18 11.13 13.97
N LEU A 86 -20.15 10.32 13.79
CA LEU A 86 -20.24 8.85 13.98
C LEU A 86 -20.61 8.45 15.42
N PHE A 87 -20.42 9.34 16.38
CA PHE A 87 -20.72 9.14 17.81
C PHE A 87 -22.03 9.78 18.26
N ARG A 88 -22.82 10.38 17.35
CA ARG A 88 -24.06 11.12 17.64
C ARG A 88 -25.12 10.35 18.43
N HIS A 89 -25.18 9.02 18.32
CA HIS A 89 -26.22 8.21 19.00
C HIS A 89 -26.09 8.18 20.53
N HIS A 90 -25.01 8.73 21.08
CA HIS A 90 -24.77 8.82 22.51
C HIS A 90 -25.04 10.23 23.06
N TRP A 91 -25.54 11.15 22.23
CA TRP A 91 -25.55 12.58 22.56
C TRP A 91 -26.91 13.22 22.26
N VAL A 92 -27.34 14.09 23.17
CA VAL A 92 -28.41 15.07 22.91
C VAL A 92 -27.79 16.21 22.10
N ASP A 93 -28.55 16.92 21.26
CA ASP A 93 -28.05 17.91 20.29
C ASP A 93 -26.99 18.90 20.81
N LYS A 94 -27.15 19.40 22.06
CA LYS A 94 -26.15 20.29 22.70
C LYS A 94 -24.79 19.63 22.90
N ALA A 95 -24.78 18.32 23.12
CA ALA A 95 -23.53 17.58 23.31
C ALA A 95 -22.82 17.27 22.00
N LEU A 96 -23.55 17.16 20.88
CA LEU A 96 -22.94 16.98 19.56
C LEU A 96 -22.06 18.18 19.20
N GLY A 97 -22.56 19.41 19.36
CA GLY A 97 -21.76 20.62 19.08
C GLY A 97 -20.49 20.71 19.91
N ALA A 98 -20.53 20.35 21.19
CA ALA A 98 -19.34 20.31 22.04
C ALA A 98 -18.35 19.22 21.59
N THR A 99 -18.85 18.06 21.16
CA THR A 99 -18.02 16.98 20.64
C THR A 99 -17.37 17.37 19.32
N GLN A 100 -18.10 17.98 18.39
CA GLN A 100 -17.55 18.49 17.15
C GLN A 100 -16.45 19.52 17.41
N GLN A 101 -16.68 20.47 18.34
CA GLN A 101 -15.66 21.46 18.70
C GLN A 101 -14.41 20.77 19.27
N HIS A 102 -14.56 19.83 20.19
CA HIS A 102 -13.44 19.07 20.75
C HIS A 102 -12.62 18.34 19.67
N PHE A 103 -13.29 17.70 18.71
CA PHE A 103 -12.61 17.04 17.60
C PHE A 103 -11.88 18.04 16.69
N ARG A 104 -12.46 19.23 16.44
CA ARG A 104 -11.79 20.31 15.68
C ARG A 104 -10.55 20.83 16.42
N ASP A 105 -10.60 20.96 17.74
CA ASP A 105 -9.47 21.44 18.55
C ASP A 105 -8.29 20.46 18.51
N LEU A 106 -8.56 19.16 18.32
CA LEU A 106 -7.55 18.12 18.18
C LEU A 106 -7.08 17.93 16.73
N ALA A 107 -7.78 18.47 15.74
CA ALA A 107 -7.48 18.23 14.34
C ALA A 107 -6.21 18.96 13.89
N MET A 108 -5.41 18.29 13.06
CA MET A 108 -4.27 18.92 12.40
C MET A 108 -4.74 19.95 11.38
N ARG A 109 -4.10 21.11 11.37
CA ARG A 109 -4.37 22.18 10.41
C ARG A 109 -3.66 21.92 9.10
N SER A 110 -4.35 22.20 7.98
CA SER A 110 -3.72 22.09 6.66
C SER A 110 -2.84 23.30 6.33
N ARG A 111 -3.18 24.50 6.79
CA ARG A 111 -2.40 25.71 6.57
C ARG A 111 -1.30 25.84 7.63
N LEU A 112 -0.06 25.95 7.17
CA LEU A 112 1.15 25.94 7.99
C LEU A 112 1.96 27.23 7.74
N GLU A 113 1.73 28.26 8.51
CA GLU A 113 2.41 29.56 8.39
C GLU A 113 3.92 29.43 8.61
N ALA A 114 4.68 30.33 7.98
CA ALA A 114 6.12 30.40 8.10
C ALA A 114 6.57 30.61 9.55
N GLY A 115 7.63 29.91 9.97
CA GLY A 115 8.23 30.05 11.30
C GLY A 115 7.38 29.49 12.45
N ARG A 116 6.31 28.72 12.18
CA ARG A 116 5.41 28.21 13.20
C ARG A 116 5.46 26.70 13.36
N THR A 117 5.03 26.24 14.52
CA THR A 117 4.84 24.83 14.85
C THR A 117 3.35 24.54 14.99
N TYR A 118 2.93 23.43 14.42
CA TYR A 118 1.56 22.91 14.48
C TYR A 118 1.58 21.50 15.02
N GLU A 119 0.58 21.16 15.80
CA GLU A 119 0.38 19.83 16.35
C GLU A 119 -1.10 19.48 16.30
N GLY A 120 -1.42 18.25 15.96
CA GLY A 120 -2.81 17.80 15.87
C GLY A 120 -2.91 16.39 15.32
N HIS A 121 -4.13 15.93 15.09
CA HIS A 121 -4.42 14.58 14.60
C HIS A 121 -5.08 14.60 13.22
N VAL A 122 -4.76 13.58 12.42
CA VAL A 122 -5.53 13.20 11.24
C VAL A 122 -6.24 11.89 11.55
N LEU A 123 -7.55 11.85 11.36
CA LEU A 123 -8.37 10.67 11.57
C LEU A 123 -8.49 9.90 10.27
N ILE A 124 -8.15 8.62 10.30
CA ILE A 124 -8.09 7.73 9.14
C ILE A 124 -8.82 6.43 9.43
N PRO A 125 -9.16 5.64 8.38
CA PRO A 125 -9.66 4.28 8.59
C PRO A 125 -8.67 3.46 9.40
N ARG A 126 -9.19 2.72 10.39
CA ARG A 126 -8.38 1.91 11.29
C ARG A 126 -7.73 0.76 10.54
N THR A 127 -6.42 0.66 10.68
CA THR A 127 -5.65 -0.52 10.29
C THR A 127 -5.08 -1.18 11.54
N GLU A 128 -5.09 -2.50 11.58
CA GLU A 128 -4.44 -3.23 12.68
C GLU A 128 -2.96 -3.41 12.38
N GLY A 129 -2.12 -3.27 13.40
CA GLY A 129 -0.67 -3.46 13.29
C GLY A 129 0.13 -2.25 12.86
N GLY A 130 -0.50 -1.26 12.23
CA GLY A 130 0.13 -0.04 11.72
C GLY A 130 0.05 0.08 10.20
N ARG A 131 0.67 1.11 9.67
CA ARG A 131 0.70 1.41 8.24
C ARG A 131 1.88 2.29 7.87
N PHE A 132 2.20 2.32 6.58
CA PHE A 132 3.05 3.37 6.03
C PHE A 132 2.19 4.62 5.82
N VAL A 133 2.64 5.74 6.39
CA VAL A 133 1.98 7.04 6.29
C VAL A 133 2.88 7.97 5.51
N GLU A 134 2.37 8.55 4.43
CA GLU A 134 3.04 9.58 3.65
C GLU A 134 2.47 10.94 4.00
N VAL A 135 3.28 11.79 4.63
CA VAL A 135 2.93 13.18 4.92
C VAL A 135 3.51 14.04 3.81
N THR A 136 2.65 14.65 3.01
CA THR A 136 3.05 15.54 1.92
C THR A 136 2.75 16.98 2.29
N ILE A 137 3.76 17.84 2.15
CA ILE A 137 3.66 19.26 2.42
C ILE A 137 4.04 20.03 1.16
N ASN A 138 3.10 20.85 0.67
CA ASN A 138 3.27 21.71 -0.50
C ASN A 138 3.51 23.16 -0.06
N GLY A 139 4.50 23.82 -0.62
CA GLY A 139 4.77 25.23 -0.37
C GLY A 139 5.63 25.84 -1.48
N ASN A 140 5.18 26.98 -2.01
CA ASN A 140 5.89 27.85 -2.95
C ASN A 140 6.67 27.09 -4.06
N GLY A 141 5.98 26.21 -4.80
CA GLY A 141 6.59 25.42 -5.88
C GLY A 141 7.41 24.21 -5.44
N HIS A 142 7.47 23.93 -4.15
CA HIS A 142 8.14 22.75 -3.59
C HIS A 142 7.14 21.79 -2.96
N VAL A 143 7.28 20.51 -3.25
CA VAL A 143 6.52 19.44 -2.60
C VAL A 143 7.50 18.59 -1.80
N ARG A 144 7.27 18.46 -0.50
CA ARG A 144 8.10 17.69 0.42
C ARG A 144 7.36 16.45 0.88
N HIS A 145 8.04 15.30 0.84
CA HIS A 145 7.48 14.01 1.18
C HIS A 145 8.17 13.43 2.42
N PHE A 146 7.36 12.98 3.37
CA PHE A 146 7.83 12.40 4.64
C PHE A 146 7.14 11.06 4.86
N GLY A 147 7.80 9.96 4.49
CA GLY A 147 7.27 8.61 4.65
C GLY A 147 7.59 8.02 6.02
N PHE A 148 6.60 7.52 6.74
CA PHE A 148 6.72 6.95 8.07
C PHE A 148 6.11 5.55 8.15
N PRO A 149 6.88 4.49 8.43
CA PRO A 149 6.33 3.19 8.80
C PRO A 149 5.85 3.23 10.27
N LEU A 150 4.60 3.64 10.49
CA LEU A 150 4.02 3.77 11.82
C LEU A 150 3.40 2.46 12.29
N ARG A 151 3.72 2.01 13.49
CA ARG A 151 3.22 0.78 14.12
C ARG A 151 2.31 1.07 15.29
N THR A 152 1.35 0.16 15.50
CA THR A 152 0.75 -0.05 16.82
C THR A 152 1.61 -1.06 17.60
N PRO A 153 1.67 -1.01 18.95
CA PRO A 153 2.55 -1.88 19.74
C PRO A 153 2.37 -3.37 19.49
N ASP A 154 1.17 -3.82 19.17
CA ASP A 154 0.85 -5.24 18.90
C ASP A 154 0.96 -5.58 17.40
N GLY A 155 1.46 -4.65 16.58
CA GLY A 155 1.52 -4.82 15.13
C GLY A 155 2.86 -5.39 14.68
N HIS A 156 2.80 -6.47 13.89
CA HIS A 156 3.94 -7.06 13.21
C HIS A 156 3.68 -7.08 11.71
N PHE A 157 4.50 -6.37 10.95
CA PHE A 157 4.42 -6.38 9.49
C PHE A 157 5.34 -7.45 8.91
N ASP A 158 4.96 -8.00 7.76
CA ASP A 158 5.80 -8.94 7.01
C ASP A 158 7.17 -8.33 6.68
N PHE A 159 7.20 -7.03 6.34
CA PHE A 159 8.44 -6.34 5.99
C PHE A 159 9.43 -6.15 7.16
N GLU A 160 9.02 -6.31 8.42
CA GLU A 160 9.91 -6.15 9.58
C GLU A 160 11.04 -7.18 9.61
N LYS A 161 10.83 -8.32 8.99
CA LYS A 161 11.85 -9.33 8.79
C LYS A 161 12.75 -9.06 7.59
N MET A 162 12.34 -8.11 6.74
CA MET A 162 13.07 -7.78 5.54
C MET A 162 14.24 -6.86 5.89
N ASN A 163 15.43 -7.40 5.82
CA ASN A 163 16.66 -6.64 5.78
C ASN A 163 17.25 -6.76 4.39
N PRO A 164 17.08 -5.74 3.51
CA PRO A 164 17.59 -5.80 2.14
C PRO A 164 19.08 -6.13 2.07
N GLY A 165 19.87 -5.61 3.01
CA GLY A 165 21.30 -5.90 3.12
C GLY A 165 21.60 -7.35 3.55
N ALA A 166 20.69 -8.00 4.28
CA ALA A 166 20.86 -9.39 4.72
C ALA A 166 20.40 -10.41 3.67
N ILE A 167 19.44 -10.07 2.81
CA ILE A 167 18.91 -10.98 1.77
C ILE A 167 20.02 -11.50 0.86
N TYR A 168 20.96 -10.65 0.51
CA TYR A 168 22.11 -10.97 -0.33
C TYR A 168 23.44 -10.77 0.37
N SER A 169 23.48 -10.85 1.73
CA SER A 169 24.73 -10.73 2.46
C SER A 169 25.73 -11.80 2.00
N GLY A 170 26.94 -11.36 1.64
CA GLY A 170 27.98 -12.22 1.08
C GLY A 170 27.82 -12.58 -0.41
N GLN A 171 26.75 -12.14 -1.08
CA GLN A 171 26.57 -12.31 -2.51
C GLN A 171 26.82 -10.98 -3.26
N LYS A 172 27.43 -11.08 -4.43
CA LYS A 172 27.64 -9.92 -5.29
C LYS A 172 26.33 -9.57 -5.99
N VAL A 173 25.72 -8.44 -5.61
CA VAL A 173 24.59 -7.86 -6.34
C VAL A 173 25.11 -7.30 -7.67
N ALA A 174 24.55 -7.79 -8.79
CA ALA A 174 24.99 -7.38 -10.12
C ALA A 174 24.40 -6.00 -10.47
N GLN A 175 25.23 -5.10 -10.97
CA GLN A 175 24.75 -3.85 -11.55
C GLN A 175 24.54 -4.03 -13.05
N LEU A 176 23.33 -3.79 -13.52
CA LEU A 176 22.91 -4.03 -14.89
C LEU A 176 22.69 -2.72 -15.66
N SER A 177 23.03 -2.73 -16.95
CA SER A 177 22.49 -1.74 -17.89
C SER A 177 21.01 -2.02 -18.19
N LEU A 178 20.31 -1.06 -18.79
CA LEU A 178 18.90 -1.25 -19.19
C LEU A 178 18.70 -2.43 -20.14
N GLY A 179 19.59 -2.63 -21.11
CA GLY A 179 19.53 -3.75 -22.03
C GLY A 179 19.75 -5.11 -21.33
N GLN A 180 20.70 -5.16 -20.40
CA GLN A 180 20.96 -6.35 -19.60
C GLN A 180 19.77 -6.66 -18.66
N LEU A 181 19.17 -5.61 -18.08
CA LEU A 181 17.96 -5.76 -17.27
C LEU A 181 16.83 -6.37 -18.10
N ARG A 182 16.53 -5.83 -19.28
CA ARG A 182 15.52 -6.39 -20.19
C ARG A 182 15.74 -7.87 -20.42
N THR A 183 16.96 -8.25 -20.86
CA THR A 183 17.30 -9.66 -21.10
C THR A 183 17.14 -10.53 -19.85
N ARG A 184 17.48 -10.01 -18.68
CA ARG A 184 17.34 -10.72 -17.40
C ARG A 184 15.87 -10.93 -17.05
N LEU A 185 15.02 -9.91 -17.24
CA LEU A 185 13.59 -9.97 -16.97
C LEU A 185 12.84 -10.93 -17.92
N GLU A 186 13.25 -10.99 -19.18
CA GLU A 186 12.70 -11.95 -20.18
C GLU A 186 13.02 -13.41 -19.82
N LYS A 187 14.15 -13.65 -19.12
CA LYS A 187 14.59 -15.00 -18.67
C LYS A 187 14.06 -15.42 -17.31
N LEU A 188 13.37 -14.56 -16.59
CA LEU A 188 12.74 -14.93 -15.31
C LEU A 188 11.60 -15.94 -15.54
N PRO A 189 11.31 -16.82 -14.56
CA PRO A 189 10.17 -17.71 -14.66
C PRO A 189 8.88 -16.92 -14.91
N PRO A 190 7.92 -17.47 -15.65
CA PRO A 190 6.66 -16.79 -15.93
C PRO A 190 5.78 -16.64 -14.69
N ASN A 191 5.88 -17.57 -13.75
CA ASN A 191 5.04 -17.66 -12.55
C ASN A 191 5.89 -17.74 -11.29
N VAL A 192 5.33 -17.36 -10.16
CA VAL A 192 5.79 -17.74 -8.82
C VAL A 192 5.45 -19.21 -8.54
N THR A 193 5.99 -19.78 -7.46
CA THR A 193 5.77 -21.20 -7.12
C THR A 193 5.29 -21.37 -5.67
N ASN A 194 4.91 -22.59 -5.31
CA ASN A 194 4.79 -23.04 -3.93
C ASN A 194 6.20 -23.29 -3.32
N ALA A 195 6.25 -23.70 -2.05
CA ALA A 195 7.51 -23.82 -1.29
C ALA A 195 8.50 -24.84 -1.86
N ASP A 196 8.01 -25.93 -2.42
CA ASP A 196 8.80 -27.01 -3.06
C ASP A 196 9.08 -26.77 -4.54
N GLY A 197 8.58 -25.68 -5.11
CA GLY A 197 8.80 -25.33 -6.52
C GLY A 197 8.03 -26.21 -7.51
N GLY A 198 7.23 -27.18 -7.04
CA GLY A 198 6.58 -28.20 -7.86
C GLY A 198 5.32 -27.73 -8.60
N ALA A 199 4.75 -26.59 -8.22
CA ALA A 199 3.52 -26.08 -8.82
C ALA A 199 3.58 -24.59 -9.13
N ALA A 200 3.08 -24.20 -10.30
CA ALA A 200 3.01 -22.81 -10.74
C ALA A 200 1.90 -22.05 -10.03
N GLY A 201 2.26 -20.91 -9.45
CA GLY A 201 1.32 -19.95 -8.86
C GLY A 201 0.86 -18.89 -9.85
N ASP A 202 0.55 -17.70 -9.32
CA ASP A 202 0.14 -16.56 -10.12
C ASP A 202 1.25 -16.09 -11.06
N PRO A 203 0.92 -15.42 -12.18
CA PRO A 203 1.92 -14.90 -13.10
C PRO A 203 2.77 -13.79 -12.45
N LEU A 204 4.06 -13.81 -12.74
CA LEU A 204 5.04 -12.82 -12.32
C LEU A 204 4.98 -11.64 -13.29
N ASN A 205 4.07 -10.70 -13.06
CA ASN A 205 3.60 -9.72 -14.05
C ASN A 205 4.05 -8.28 -13.83
N ILE A 206 4.79 -7.98 -12.72
CA ILE A 206 5.27 -6.62 -12.43
C ILE A 206 6.75 -6.60 -12.03
N VAL A 207 7.38 -5.47 -12.29
CA VAL A 207 8.72 -5.09 -11.80
C VAL A 207 8.69 -3.63 -11.38
N LEU A 208 9.14 -3.34 -10.18
CA LEU A 208 9.31 -1.97 -9.68
C LEU A 208 10.80 -1.70 -9.47
N VAL A 209 11.27 -0.54 -9.93
CA VAL A 209 12.66 -0.10 -9.77
C VAL A 209 12.69 1.14 -8.89
N GLY A 210 13.37 1.05 -7.76
CA GLY A 210 13.47 2.13 -6.78
C GLY A 210 13.85 1.63 -5.39
N GLU A 211 14.20 2.54 -4.52
CA GLU A 211 14.45 2.24 -3.11
C GLU A 211 13.17 1.76 -2.43
N SER A 212 13.30 0.86 -1.45
CA SER A 212 12.16 0.31 -0.73
C SER A 212 11.25 1.40 -0.14
N ALA A 213 11.82 2.45 0.43
CA ALA A 213 11.07 3.57 0.99
C ALA A 213 10.25 4.32 -0.08
N GLN A 214 10.82 4.52 -1.28
CA GLN A 214 10.13 5.18 -2.40
C GLN A 214 8.96 4.34 -2.91
N ILE A 215 9.17 3.02 -3.06
CA ILE A 215 8.13 2.09 -3.48
C ILE A 215 7.00 2.06 -2.46
N MET A 216 7.33 1.97 -1.17
CA MET A 216 6.34 1.98 -0.10
C MET A 216 5.52 3.28 -0.07
N ALA A 217 6.17 4.44 -0.24
CA ALA A 217 5.50 5.73 -0.34
C ALA A 217 4.53 5.77 -1.54
N ALA A 218 5.02 5.44 -2.73
CA ALA A 218 4.22 5.46 -3.96
C ALA A 218 3.01 4.52 -3.89
N LEU A 219 3.19 3.32 -3.34
CA LEU A 219 2.09 2.36 -3.16
C LEU A 219 1.09 2.84 -2.11
N SER A 220 1.56 3.41 -1.00
CA SER A 220 0.67 3.97 0.04
C SER A 220 -0.21 5.09 -0.50
N GLU A 221 0.36 6.02 -1.28
CA GLU A 221 -0.40 7.07 -1.96
C GLU A 221 -1.46 6.53 -2.93
N CYS A 222 -1.22 5.34 -3.50
CA CYS A 222 -2.18 4.62 -4.32
C CYS A 222 -3.20 3.81 -3.50
N GLY A 223 -3.20 3.93 -2.17
CA GLY A 223 -4.14 3.23 -1.28
C GLY A 223 -3.77 1.78 -0.99
N TRP A 224 -2.51 1.36 -1.24
CA TRP A 224 -2.02 0.05 -0.84
C TRP A 224 -1.60 0.04 0.63
N SER A 225 -1.93 -1.03 1.34
CA SER A 225 -1.56 -1.25 2.73
C SER A 225 -0.68 -2.49 2.85
N PHE A 226 0.20 -2.52 3.86
CA PHE A 226 0.94 -3.73 4.20
C PHE A 226 0.02 -4.84 4.69
N THR A 227 0.41 -6.08 4.46
CA THR A 227 -0.29 -7.25 5.02
C THR A 227 0.29 -7.62 6.38
N HIS A 228 -0.55 -8.20 7.24
CA HIS A 228 -0.12 -8.82 8.47
C HIS A 228 0.50 -10.19 8.22
N ARG A 229 1.35 -10.61 9.15
CA ARG A 229 1.87 -11.96 9.17
C ARG A 229 0.76 -12.98 9.39
N VAL A 230 0.86 -14.14 8.74
CA VAL A 230 -0.05 -15.28 8.98
C VAL A 230 0.26 -15.89 10.34
N ASP A 231 -0.65 -15.73 11.29
CA ASP A 231 -0.67 -16.41 12.58
C ASP A 231 -2.11 -16.79 12.95
N SER A 232 -2.30 -17.51 14.07
CA SER A 232 -3.62 -17.96 14.49
C SER A 232 -4.60 -16.81 14.79
N LEU A 233 -4.10 -15.66 15.23
CA LEU A 233 -4.91 -14.49 15.56
C LEU A 233 -5.35 -13.77 14.28
N THR A 234 -4.46 -13.57 13.32
CA THR A 234 -4.80 -12.94 12.03
C THR A 234 -5.76 -13.81 11.22
N VAL A 235 -5.63 -15.14 11.27
CA VAL A 235 -6.60 -16.06 10.65
C VAL A 235 -7.99 -15.92 11.29
N ARG A 236 -8.09 -15.86 12.62
CA ARG A 236 -9.38 -15.64 13.31
C ARG A 236 -10.02 -14.30 12.96
N ARG A 237 -9.22 -13.23 12.88
CA ARG A 237 -9.68 -11.89 12.46
C ARG A 237 -10.18 -11.89 11.02
N MET A 238 -9.49 -12.58 10.12
CA MET A 238 -9.89 -12.73 8.73
C MET A 238 -11.24 -13.44 8.60
N ILE A 239 -11.46 -14.53 9.34
CA ILE A 239 -12.73 -15.25 9.39
C ILE A 239 -13.83 -14.33 9.94
N GLY A 240 -13.57 -13.63 11.05
CA GLY A 240 -14.52 -12.70 11.65
C GLY A 240 -14.90 -11.53 10.72
N ALA A 241 -13.93 -10.97 9.99
CA ALA A 241 -14.18 -9.92 9.01
C ALA A 241 -15.02 -10.43 7.82
N ALA A 242 -14.72 -11.63 7.31
CA ALA A 242 -15.48 -12.24 6.22
C ALA A 242 -16.94 -12.52 6.60
N ILE A 243 -17.19 -13.02 7.80
CA ILE A 243 -18.55 -13.28 8.32
C ILE A 243 -19.35 -11.97 8.48
N ASN A 244 -18.70 -10.91 8.94
CA ASN A 244 -19.36 -9.63 9.22
C ASN A 244 -19.37 -8.66 8.01
N GLY A 245 -18.84 -9.06 6.85
CA GLY A 245 -18.76 -8.22 5.66
C GLY A 245 -17.90 -6.96 5.84
N LYS A 246 -17.01 -6.92 6.84
CA LYS A 246 -16.14 -5.78 7.14
C LYS A 246 -14.80 -5.89 6.41
N PRO A 247 -14.22 -4.80 5.92
CA PRO A 247 -12.88 -4.82 5.37
C PRO A 247 -11.85 -5.13 6.46
N TYR A 248 -10.88 -6.00 6.13
CA TYR A 248 -9.68 -6.23 6.94
C TYR A 248 -8.48 -5.82 6.08
N LEU A 249 -8.11 -4.55 6.17
CA LEU A 249 -7.17 -3.89 5.27
C LEU A 249 -5.76 -4.47 5.28
N THR A 250 -5.39 -5.17 6.34
CA THR A 250 -4.06 -5.76 6.53
C THR A 250 -4.10 -7.29 6.61
N ALA A 251 -5.16 -7.92 6.08
CA ALA A 251 -5.30 -9.38 6.10
C ALA A 251 -4.09 -10.08 5.46
N PRO A 252 -3.58 -11.17 6.05
CA PRO A 252 -2.41 -11.86 5.55
C PRO A 252 -2.64 -12.49 4.18
N VAL A 253 -1.58 -12.60 3.39
CA VAL A 253 -1.55 -13.32 2.12
C VAL A 253 -0.74 -14.60 2.27
N SER A 254 -1.14 -15.66 1.58
CA SER A 254 -0.41 -16.93 1.57
C SER A 254 0.99 -16.74 0.96
N PRO A 255 2.03 -17.41 1.50
CA PRO A 255 3.36 -17.31 0.94
C PRO A 255 3.42 -17.92 -0.46
N LEU A 256 4.06 -17.19 -1.37
CA LEU A 256 4.48 -17.66 -2.69
C LEU A 256 5.99 -17.51 -2.79
N TYR A 257 6.63 -18.22 -3.68
CA TYR A 257 8.08 -18.36 -3.69
C TYR A 257 8.68 -17.91 -5.03
N LEU A 258 9.78 -17.17 -4.91
CA LEU A 258 10.68 -16.80 -6.01
C LEU A 258 12.10 -16.69 -5.45
N PHE A 259 13.12 -16.95 -6.24
CA PHE A 259 14.52 -16.96 -5.79
C PHE A 259 14.79 -17.87 -4.58
N GLY A 260 14.02 -18.99 -4.44
CA GLY A 260 14.16 -19.94 -3.34
C GLY A 260 13.64 -19.45 -1.98
N ARG A 261 12.87 -18.36 -1.92
CA ARG A 261 12.35 -17.79 -0.67
C ARG A 261 10.93 -17.24 -0.84
N PRO A 262 10.17 -17.08 0.26
CA PRO A 262 8.88 -16.40 0.23
C PRO A 262 9.07 -14.91 -0.13
N GLN A 263 7.96 -14.22 -0.43
CA GLN A 263 7.98 -12.79 -0.72
C GLN A 263 8.64 -11.98 0.38
N ASP A 264 9.40 -10.95 -0.04
CA ASP A 264 10.06 -10.02 0.87
C ASP A 264 9.07 -8.93 1.35
N LEU A 265 8.14 -8.52 0.48
CA LEU A 265 7.08 -7.55 0.79
C LEU A 265 5.74 -8.06 0.28
N ALA A 266 4.67 -7.76 1.03
CA ALA A 266 3.32 -8.03 0.60
C ALA A 266 2.40 -6.84 0.89
N PHE A 267 1.55 -6.53 -0.09
CA PHE A 267 0.61 -5.42 -0.02
C PHE A 267 -0.76 -5.88 -0.45
N GLN A 268 -1.77 -5.18 0.02
CA GLN A 268 -3.13 -5.33 -0.47
C GLN A 268 -3.81 -3.97 -0.56
N ARG A 269 -4.78 -3.90 -1.45
CA ARG A 269 -5.67 -2.77 -1.57
C ARG A 269 -7.10 -3.27 -1.54
N ALA A 270 -7.80 -3.02 -0.44
CA ALA A 270 -9.20 -3.41 -0.29
C ALA A 270 -10.10 -2.55 -1.21
N ARG A 271 -11.19 -3.16 -1.66
CA ARG A 271 -12.31 -2.48 -2.34
C ARG A 271 -13.49 -2.39 -1.36
N ALA A 272 -14.65 -2.91 -1.73
CA ALA A 272 -15.85 -2.87 -0.89
C ALA A 272 -15.77 -3.78 0.34
N ASN A 273 -15.06 -4.90 0.25
CA ASN A 273 -14.92 -5.89 1.33
C ASN A 273 -13.64 -6.72 1.17
N ILE A 274 -13.36 -7.60 2.14
CA ILE A 274 -12.17 -8.46 2.16
C ILE A 274 -12.11 -9.46 0.99
N SER A 275 -13.25 -9.83 0.43
CA SER A 275 -13.34 -10.75 -0.72
C SER A 275 -13.03 -10.06 -2.06
N GLN A 276 -12.93 -8.74 -2.07
CA GLN A 276 -12.67 -7.92 -3.24
C GLN A 276 -11.49 -7.00 -2.97
N ARG A 277 -10.29 -7.50 -3.21
CA ARG A 277 -9.06 -6.76 -3.00
C ARG A 277 -8.02 -7.07 -4.07
N ASN A 278 -7.14 -6.14 -4.31
CA ASN A 278 -5.92 -6.41 -5.05
C ASN A 278 -4.85 -6.86 -4.06
N HIS A 279 -4.04 -7.84 -4.45
CA HIS A 279 -2.86 -8.27 -3.70
C HIS A 279 -1.62 -8.08 -4.54
N MET A 280 -0.52 -7.76 -3.88
CA MET A 280 0.78 -7.67 -4.50
C MET A 280 1.83 -8.34 -3.62
N ARG A 281 2.76 -9.05 -4.24
CA ARG A 281 3.94 -9.60 -3.59
C ARG A 281 5.17 -9.17 -4.36
N LEU A 282 6.21 -8.78 -3.64
CA LEU A 282 7.47 -8.31 -4.21
C LEU A 282 8.64 -9.09 -3.64
N TRP A 283 9.60 -9.37 -4.50
CA TRP A 283 10.89 -9.97 -4.19
C TRP A 283 12.01 -9.04 -4.64
N LEU A 284 12.94 -8.72 -3.76
CA LEU A 284 14.16 -8.02 -4.14
C LEU A 284 14.99 -8.92 -5.06
N ALA A 285 15.34 -8.45 -6.23
CA ALA A 285 16.17 -9.20 -7.15
C ALA A 285 17.68 -9.07 -6.80
N PRO A 286 18.54 -10.05 -7.17
CA PRO A 286 19.99 -9.99 -6.92
C PRO A 286 20.73 -9.06 -7.88
N TYR A 287 20.08 -7.99 -8.30
CA TYR A 287 20.66 -7.00 -9.22
C TYR A 287 20.01 -5.63 -9.06
N THR A 288 20.79 -4.62 -9.45
CA THR A 288 20.35 -3.20 -9.51
C THR A 288 20.45 -2.71 -10.96
N VAL A 289 19.76 -1.62 -11.24
CA VAL A 289 19.87 -0.87 -12.50
C VAL A 289 19.99 0.62 -12.18
N GLU A 290 20.98 1.29 -12.78
CA GLU A 290 21.27 2.70 -12.49
C GLU A 290 21.43 2.98 -10.98
N GLY A 291 22.05 2.04 -10.26
CA GLY A 291 22.23 2.11 -8.80
C GLY A 291 20.99 1.84 -7.98
N ARG A 292 19.82 1.62 -8.59
CA ARG A 292 18.54 1.41 -7.90
C ARG A 292 18.20 -0.08 -7.80
N PRO A 293 17.66 -0.55 -6.64
CA PRO A 293 17.16 -1.91 -6.46
C PRO A 293 16.04 -2.24 -7.44
N VAL A 294 16.00 -3.51 -7.87
CA VAL A 294 14.96 -4.06 -8.73
C VAL A 294 14.10 -5.02 -7.92
N TRP A 295 12.81 -4.79 -7.91
CA TRP A 295 11.81 -5.61 -7.23
C TRP A 295 10.94 -6.31 -8.25
N VAL A 296 10.97 -7.63 -8.25
CA VAL A 296 10.12 -8.43 -9.14
C VAL A 296 8.88 -8.88 -8.39
N GLY A 297 7.73 -8.86 -9.02
CA GLY A 297 6.51 -9.11 -8.30
C GLY A 297 5.35 -9.69 -9.09
N GLN A 298 4.33 -9.98 -8.33
CA GLN A 298 3.05 -10.47 -8.78
C GLN A 298 1.96 -9.55 -8.23
N VAL A 299 1.01 -9.16 -9.07
CA VAL A 299 -0.21 -8.47 -8.67
C VAL A 299 -1.41 -9.19 -9.25
N SER A 300 -2.44 -9.42 -8.43
CA SER A 300 -3.71 -10.01 -8.82
C SER A 300 -4.87 -9.34 -8.10
N ARG A 301 -6.08 -9.55 -8.61
CA ARG A 301 -7.33 -9.05 -8.04
C ARG A 301 -8.17 -10.22 -7.57
N ASP A 302 -8.67 -10.15 -6.33
CA ASP A 302 -9.69 -11.07 -5.84
C ASP A 302 -11.08 -10.59 -6.26
N VAL A 303 -11.91 -11.52 -6.67
CA VAL A 303 -13.32 -11.28 -7.01
C VAL A 303 -14.27 -12.02 -6.08
N GLY A 304 -13.77 -12.94 -5.26
CA GLY A 304 -14.59 -13.72 -4.34
C GLY A 304 -13.78 -14.65 -3.45
N VAL A 305 -14.49 -15.49 -2.69
CA VAL A 305 -13.92 -16.54 -1.83
C VAL A 305 -14.59 -17.87 -2.17
N LYS A 306 -13.80 -18.93 -2.23
CA LYS A 306 -14.29 -20.30 -2.41
C LYS A 306 -13.77 -21.23 -1.30
N LEU A 307 -14.51 -22.29 -1.03
CA LEU A 307 -14.07 -23.38 -0.16
C LEU A 307 -13.13 -24.31 -0.93
N THR A 308 -12.02 -24.69 -0.34
CA THR A 308 -11.05 -25.62 -0.92
C THR A 308 -10.30 -26.40 0.16
N ARG A 309 -10.02 -27.66 -0.12
CA ARG A 309 -9.15 -28.51 0.73
C ARG A 309 -7.65 -28.22 0.49
N LYS A 310 -7.31 -27.40 -0.52
CA LYS A 310 -5.93 -27.03 -0.85
C LYS A 310 -5.38 -25.89 0.01
N SER A 311 -6.21 -25.30 0.89
CA SER A 311 -5.82 -24.24 1.82
C SER A 311 -5.91 -24.75 3.27
N PRO A 312 -4.96 -24.43 4.15
CA PRO A 312 -5.04 -24.76 5.58
C PRO A 312 -6.27 -24.17 6.29
N THR A 313 -6.82 -23.09 5.75
CA THR A 313 -8.02 -22.42 6.27
C THR A 313 -9.31 -22.93 5.64
N LEU A 314 -9.25 -23.96 4.79
CA LEU A 314 -10.37 -24.50 3.99
C LEU A 314 -11.04 -23.47 3.07
N THR A 315 -10.47 -22.27 2.96
CA THR A 315 -10.94 -21.19 2.09
C THR A 315 -9.78 -20.64 1.29
N THR A 316 -10.07 -20.19 0.07
CA THR A 316 -9.13 -19.41 -0.76
C THR A 316 -9.89 -18.34 -1.52
N HIS A 317 -9.18 -17.31 -1.93
CA HIS A 317 -9.74 -16.29 -2.82
C HIS A 317 -9.83 -16.83 -4.25
N VAL A 318 -10.82 -16.34 -4.97
CA VAL A 318 -10.97 -16.52 -6.42
C VAL A 318 -10.38 -15.29 -7.07
N ILE A 319 -9.38 -15.48 -7.93
CA ILE A 319 -8.77 -14.35 -8.66
C ILE A 319 -9.62 -13.97 -9.87
N ASP A 320 -9.55 -12.70 -10.26
CA ASP A 320 -10.04 -12.22 -11.55
C ASP A 320 -9.27 -12.96 -12.65
N PRO A 321 -9.96 -13.64 -13.55
CA PRO A 321 -9.31 -14.33 -14.66
C PRO A 321 -8.46 -13.42 -15.53
N MET A 322 -8.81 -12.14 -15.67
CA MET A 322 -8.05 -11.14 -16.41
C MET A 322 -6.95 -10.53 -15.53
N VAL A 323 -5.87 -11.29 -15.28
CA VAL A 323 -4.82 -10.88 -14.35
C VAL A 323 -4.09 -9.59 -14.76
N ASP A 324 -4.12 -9.26 -16.05
CA ASP A 324 -3.49 -8.04 -16.58
C ASP A 324 -4.21 -6.77 -16.14
N GLU A 325 -5.51 -6.84 -15.80
CA GLU A 325 -6.29 -5.72 -15.25
C GLU A 325 -5.71 -5.20 -13.91
N ALA A 326 -5.25 -6.09 -13.06
CA ALA A 326 -4.62 -5.69 -11.80
C ALA A 326 -3.27 -4.98 -12.04
N ARG A 327 -2.51 -5.43 -13.04
CA ARG A 327 -1.25 -4.82 -13.48
C ARG A 327 -1.50 -3.44 -14.09
N GLN A 328 -2.50 -3.32 -14.95
CA GLN A 328 -2.91 -2.07 -15.59
C GLN A 328 -3.37 -1.04 -14.53
N PHE A 329 -4.24 -1.47 -13.62
CA PHE A 329 -4.71 -0.64 -12.50
C PHE A 329 -3.55 -0.10 -11.65
N LEU A 330 -2.51 -0.90 -11.39
CA LEU A 330 -1.33 -0.45 -10.66
C LEU A 330 -0.60 0.66 -11.42
N LEU A 331 -0.36 0.47 -12.73
CA LEU A 331 0.30 1.47 -13.57
C LEU A 331 -0.48 2.79 -13.57
N GLU A 332 -1.77 2.74 -13.84
CA GLU A 332 -2.65 3.91 -13.88
C GLU A 332 -2.67 4.65 -12.54
N SER A 333 -2.75 3.90 -11.43
CA SER A 333 -2.72 4.49 -10.09
C SER A 333 -1.40 5.23 -9.81
N LEU A 334 -0.27 4.66 -10.20
CA LEU A 334 1.05 5.28 -10.05
C LEU A 334 1.22 6.50 -10.96
N LEU A 335 0.74 6.44 -12.22
CA LEU A 335 0.74 7.56 -13.15
C LEU A 335 -0.13 8.72 -12.62
N PHE A 336 -1.32 8.41 -12.12
CA PHE A 336 -2.22 9.39 -11.54
C PHE A 336 -1.62 10.12 -10.33
N ARG A 337 -0.74 9.44 -9.58
CA ARG A 337 -0.01 10.00 -8.43
C ARG A 337 1.35 10.62 -8.81
N PHE A 338 1.65 10.75 -10.12
CA PHE A 338 2.92 11.31 -10.59
C PHE A 338 4.17 10.56 -10.10
N ARG A 339 4.01 9.26 -9.78
CA ARG A 339 5.08 8.42 -9.22
C ARG A 339 5.77 7.53 -10.24
N VAL A 340 5.63 7.82 -11.53
CA VAL A 340 6.27 7.09 -12.62
C VAL A 340 7.26 7.99 -13.36
N GLU A 341 8.53 7.61 -13.36
CA GLU A 341 9.57 8.26 -14.18
C GLU A 341 9.53 7.71 -15.61
N ARG A 342 9.47 6.39 -15.72
CA ARG A 342 9.39 5.66 -16.98
C ARG A 342 8.83 4.27 -16.76
N PHE A 343 8.26 3.70 -17.79
CA PHE A 343 7.72 2.36 -17.75
C PHE A 343 7.89 1.63 -19.08
N GLY A 344 7.65 0.33 -19.09
CA GLY A 344 7.68 -0.50 -20.29
C GLY A 344 7.16 -1.90 -20.02
N PHE A 345 7.19 -2.74 -21.02
CA PHE A 345 6.73 -4.13 -20.95
C PHE A 345 7.76 -5.05 -21.58
N VAL A 346 8.00 -6.20 -20.94
CA VAL A 346 8.85 -7.27 -21.47
C VAL A 346 8.05 -8.55 -21.56
N ARG A 347 8.36 -9.40 -22.53
CA ARG A 347 7.73 -10.71 -22.64
C ARG A 347 8.17 -11.62 -21.50
N ALA A 348 7.20 -12.15 -20.77
CA ALA A 348 7.41 -13.10 -19.66
C ALA A 348 7.00 -14.53 -20.04
N SER A 349 5.99 -14.67 -20.91
CA SER A 349 5.50 -15.96 -21.39
C SER A 349 4.76 -15.80 -22.71
N GLU A 350 4.34 -16.90 -23.29
CA GLU A 350 3.31 -16.87 -24.32
C GLU A 350 1.96 -16.45 -23.73
N PRO A 351 1.11 -15.75 -24.48
CA PRO A 351 -0.23 -15.38 -24.02
C PRO A 351 -1.06 -16.59 -23.60
N SER A 352 -1.99 -16.36 -22.68
CA SER A 352 -3.03 -17.32 -22.30
C SER A 352 -4.39 -16.73 -22.69
N LEU A 353 -5.11 -17.40 -23.57
CA LEU A 353 -6.33 -16.90 -24.20
C LEU A 353 -7.59 -17.45 -23.53
N PRO A 354 -8.76 -16.80 -23.68
CA PRO A 354 -10.03 -17.28 -23.10
C PRO A 354 -10.41 -18.72 -23.47
N GLY A 355 -10.07 -19.16 -24.69
CA GLY A 355 -10.33 -20.53 -25.16
C GLY A 355 -9.39 -21.59 -24.58
N ASN A 356 -8.27 -21.19 -23.96
CA ASN A 356 -7.28 -22.08 -23.34
C ASN A 356 -6.60 -21.39 -22.16
N PRO A 357 -7.32 -21.12 -21.06
CA PRO A 357 -6.77 -20.43 -19.90
C PRO A 357 -5.75 -21.31 -19.18
N ARG A 358 -4.74 -20.69 -18.60
CA ARG A 358 -3.84 -21.36 -17.64
C ARG A 358 -4.49 -21.41 -16.26
N THR A 359 -3.95 -22.21 -15.37
CA THR A 359 -4.44 -22.30 -13.98
C THR A 359 -3.32 -22.00 -13.01
N ASN A 360 -3.66 -21.35 -11.88
CA ASN A 360 -2.76 -21.11 -10.76
C ASN A 360 -2.77 -22.29 -9.75
N LEU A 361 -2.02 -22.12 -8.62
CA LEU A 361 -1.93 -23.12 -7.53
C LEU A 361 -3.28 -23.55 -6.97
N THR A 362 -4.26 -22.66 -6.91
CA THR A 362 -5.59 -22.94 -6.36
C THR A 362 -6.56 -23.48 -7.40
N GLY A 363 -6.08 -23.65 -8.65
CA GLY A 363 -6.87 -24.13 -9.78
C GLY A 363 -7.77 -23.06 -10.38
N ASP A 364 -7.53 -21.78 -10.11
CA ASP A 364 -8.26 -20.70 -10.76
C ASP A 364 -7.74 -20.49 -12.17
N PRO A 365 -8.62 -20.40 -13.16
CA PRO A 365 -8.22 -20.10 -14.54
C PRO A 365 -7.77 -18.64 -14.63
N TYR A 366 -6.75 -18.36 -15.44
CA TYR A 366 -6.34 -17.00 -15.76
C TYR A 366 -5.92 -16.83 -17.22
N ILE A 367 -6.09 -15.61 -17.68
CA ILE A 367 -5.81 -15.12 -19.01
C ILE A 367 -4.80 -14.00 -18.89
N THR A 368 -3.82 -13.94 -19.79
CA THR A 368 -2.78 -12.90 -19.79
C THR A 368 -2.23 -12.70 -21.19
N ASP A 369 -1.81 -11.47 -21.49
CA ASP A 369 -1.04 -11.13 -22.71
C ASP A 369 0.41 -11.67 -22.68
N GLY A 370 0.82 -12.27 -21.55
CA GLY A 370 2.16 -12.79 -21.35
C GLY A 370 3.22 -11.72 -21.11
N MET A 371 2.84 -10.47 -20.90
CA MET A 371 3.77 -9.37 -20.67
C MET A 371 3.99 -9.10 -19.17
N ARG A 372 5.20 -8.71 -18.83
CA ARG A 372 5.61 -8.22 -17.51
C ARG A 372 5.87 -6.73 -17.60
N MET A 373 5.15 -5.95 -16.81
CA MET A 373 5.33 -4.51 -16.69
C MET A 373 6.58 -4.18 -15.87
N ILE A 374 7.33 -3.17 -16.29
CA ILE A 374 8.37 -2.55 -15.48
C ILE A 374 8.04 -1.08 -15.26
N VAL A 375 8.19 -0.60 -14.03
CA VAL A 375 8.00 0.79 -13.64
C VAL A 375 9.20 1.27 -12.85
N PHE A 376 9.78 2.38 -13.24
CA PHE A 376 10.77 3.12 -12.48
C PHE A 376 10.03 4.14 -11.62
N ILE A 377 10.07 3.92 -10.31
CA ILE A 377 9.39 4.79 -9.35
C ILE A 377 10.13 6.13 -9.29
N ALA A 378 9.39 7.20 -9.48
CA ALA A 378 9.91 8.56 -9.40
C ALA A 378 10.19 8.95 -7.94
N GLN A 379 11.33 9.57 -7.70
CA GLN A 379 11.66 10.16 -6.41
C GLN A 379 10.83 11.43 -6.18
N ASP A 380 10.82 12.29 -7.19
CA ASP A 380 10.02 13.51 -7.24
C ASP A 380 8.84 13.31 -8.19
N PRO A 381 7.71 14.01 -8.02
CA PRO A 381 6.58 13.89 -8.92
C PRO A 381 6.94 14.23 -10.37
N VAL A 382 6.58 13.33 -11.30
CA VAL A 382 6.81 13.48 -12.74
C VAL A 382 5.46 13.70 -13.43
N LYS A 383 5.34 14.79 -14.20
CA LYS A 383 4.12 15.06 -14.97
C LYS A 383 3.87 13.97 -16.00
N ALA A 384 2.60 13.72 -16.34
CA ALA A 384 2.22 12.67 -17.26
C ALA A 384 2.90 12.80 -18.64
N GLU A 385 3.04 14.04 -19.13
CA GLU A 385 3.71 14.35 -20.39
C GLU A 385 5.23 14.05 -20.40
N ASP A 386 5.86 14.03 -19.22
CA ASP A 386 7.29 13.79 -19.06
C ASP A 386 7.62 12.31 -18.82
N VAL A 387 6.60 11.48 -18.61
CA VAL A 387 6.79 10.04 -18.39
C VAL A 387 7.27 9.36 -19.66
N ARG A 388 8.38 8.63 -19.57
CA ARG A 388 8.98 7.96 -20.72
C ARG A 388 8.55 6.51 -20.84
N ASN A 389 8.10 6.12 -22.04
CA ASN A 389 7.92 4.72 -22.40
C ASN A 389 9.24 4.14 -22.90
N LEU A 390 9.69 3.01 -22.32
CA LEU A 390 10.93 2.33 -22.71
C LEU A 390 10.86 1.68 -24.10
N GLY A 391 9.65 1.54 -24.67
CA GLY A 391 9.46 0.94 -26.00
C GLY A 391 9.82 -0.54 -26.09
N TRP A 392 10.00 -1.24 -24.96
CA TRP A 392 10.46 -2.62 -24.94
C TRP A 392 9.45 -3.64 -25.47
N GLY A 393 8.15 -3.33 -25.42
CA GLY A 393 7.07 -4.19 -25.93
C GLY A 393 6.90 -4.14 -27.46
N ARG A 394 7.66 -3.34 -28.20
CA ARG A 394 7.51 -3.14 -29.64
C ARG A 394 8.25 -4.19 -30.48
N THR A 395 7.98 -5.48 -30.27
CA THR A 395 8.26 -6.50 -31.27
C THR A 395 6.96 -6.91 -31.95
N GLY A 396 6.48 -6.08 -32.87
CA GLY A 396 5.55 -6.45 -33.94
C GLY A 396 4.06 -6.59 -33.64
N LYS A 397 3.63 -6.73 -32.38
CA LYS A 397 2.21 -6.69 -31.99
C LYS A 397 2.11 -6.01 -30.62
N GLY A 398 1.32 -4.95 -30.54
CA GLY A 398 0.97 -4.29 -29.27
C GLY A 398 0.32 -5.28 -28.28
N PRO A 399 0.06 -4.85 -27.02
CA PRO A 399 -0.72 -5.66 -26.10
C PRO A 399 -1.98 -6.15 -26.80
N ILE A 400 -2.32 -7.43 -26.61
CA ILE A 400 -3.58 -7.96 -27.13
C ILE A 400 -4.68 -7.24 -26.35
N GLU A 401 -5.38 -6.31 -26.99
CA GLU A 401 -6.60 -5.73 -26.44
C GLU A 401 -7.68 -6.81 -26.46
N PHE A 402 -7.95 -7.40 -25.31
CA PHE A 402 -9.07 -8.30 -25.13
C PHE A 402 -10.35 -7.48 -25.11
N GLY A 403 -11.06 -7.40 -26.21
CA GLY A 403 -12.34 -6.68 -26.27
C GLY A 403 -12.87 -6.32 -27.64
N GLN A 404 -12.07 -6.42 -28.69
CA GLN A 404 -12.60 -6.33 -30.04
C GLN A 404 -12.85 -7.74 -30.56
N SER A 405 -14.10 -8.19 -30.47
CA SER A 405 -14.61 -9.28 -31.31
C SER A 405 -14.39 -8.84 -32.76
N GLY A 406 -13.39 -9.43 -33.43
CA GLY A 406 -13.16 -9.20 -34.83
C GLY A 406 -14.46 -9.47 -35.60
N GLU A 407 -14.98 -8.48 -36.27
CA GLU A 407 -15.91 -8.69 -37.38
C GLU A 407 -15.18 -9.60 -38.36
N ALA A 408 -15.60 -10.86 -38.39
CA ALA A 408 -15.23 -11.78 -39.44
C ALA A 408 -15.76 -11.18 -40.73
N GLY A 409 -14.84 -10.79 -41.61
CA GLY A 409 -15.14 -10.26 -42.92
C GLY A 409 -16.08 -11.22 -43.70
N ARG A 410 -17.05 -10.58 -44.35
CA ARG A 410 -17.74 -11.13 -45.51
C ARG A 410 -16.84 -10.99 -46.73
#